data_9e6203f5b02d99e9e4d033c75be6fd81
#
_entry.id   9e6203f5b02d99e9e4d033c75be6fd81
#
_cell.length_a   1.000
_cell.length_b   1.000
_cell.length_c   1.000
_cell.angle_alpha   90.00
_cell.angle_beta   90.00
_cell.angle_gamma   90.00
#
_symmetry.space_group_name_H-M   'P 1'
#
loop_
_entity.id
_entity.type
_entity.pdbx_description
1 polymer ?
#
loop_
_entity_poly.entity_id
_entity_poly.type
_entity_poly.pdbx_seq_one_letter_code
_entity_poly.pdbx_strand_id
1 'polypeptide(L)'
;MTPAAQVFSASQILQEILNGKNANYLLQQWGKDNRFAGSKDRRAIRDFVYDGLRRKRSALSRIKAPHSGRNWALGMLMEGNEDLEQYFNDEAYGSPRLTSMEKLAIQEARKCNKPPDVEFNLPAFLWPIWKADLGDEAVPIAKCLCKRAPAFLRVNIGRTTVDKAQQILSEEGIYTDKHPSVITALKVTNGQNRIKSCIAYRDGLVEIQDAFSQASVTDLPVDSSLKILDYCCGSGGKSLALHSWTTAKIFAYDASPERTNDLRARAERAKAKILKISKPIKDRFDVIFCDVPCSGSGSWRRDPEGKWKLTSNSWQNLLKTQMQILNEAKELLTSDGTLVYATCSVLSTENYKQLETFCDAYPEFEIKKARQFFPSDLGDGFFYGFLKKSKKFS
;
A
#
# COMPACT_ATOMS: atom_id res chain seq x y z
N MET A 1 -28.67 0.88 9.70
CA MET A 1 -28.76 -0.59 9.56
C MET A 1 -28.37 -1.24 10.87
N THR A 2 -28.93 -2.41 11.22
CA THR A 2 -28.47 -3.22 12.35
C THR A 2 -27.08 -3.84 12.04
N PRO A 3 -26.29 -4.21 13.05
CA PRO A 3 -25.03 -4.94 12.84
C PRO A 3 -25.22 -6.23 12.03
N ALA A 4 -26.31 -6.98 12.27
CA ALA A 4 -26.67 -8.18 11.53
C ALA A 4 -26.87 -7.88 10.02
N ALA A 5 -27.59 -6.81 9.68
CA ALA A 5 -27.82 -6.39 8.29
C ALA A 5 -26.52 -5.90 7.61
N GLN A 6 -25.62 -5.26 8.35
CA GLN A 6 -24.32 -4.85 7.82
C GLN A 6 -23.44 -6.06 7.49
N VAL A 7 -23.38 -7.06 8.39
CA VAL A 7 -22.62 -8.30 8.18
C VAL A 7 -23.23 -9.12 7.04
N PHE A 8 -24.55 -9.19 6.94
CA PHE A 8 -25.23 -9.86 5.82
C PHE A 8 -24.85 -9.22 4.48
N SER A 9 -24.97 -7.89 4.37
CA SER A 9 -24.56 -7.16 3.15
C SER A 9 -23.07 -7.38 2.83
N ALA A 10 -22.19 -7.34 3.85
CA ALA A 10 -20.78 -7.63 3.67
C ALA A 10 -20.54 -9.07 3.18
N SER A 11 -21.29 -10.06 3.69
CA SER A 11 -21.17 -11.46 3.26
C SER A 11 -21.54 -11.66 1.79
N GLN A 12 -22.54 -10.94 1.29
CA GLN A 12 -22.90 -10.94 -0.13
C GLN A 12 -21.79 -10.37 -1.00
N ILE A 13 -21.16 -9.26 -0.57
CA ILE A 13 -20.00 -8.67 -1.25
C ILE A 13 -18.81 -9.63 -1.24
N LEU A 14 -18.53 -10.27 -0.10
CA LEU A 14 -17.48 -11.28 0.03
C LEU A 14 -17.71 -12.49 -0.90
N GLN A 15 -18.98 -12.89 -1.12
CA GLN A 15 -19.31 -13.94 -2.09
C GLN A 15 -18.92 -13.52 -3.52
N GLU A 16 -19.24 -12.28 -3.90
CA GLU A 16 -18.89 -11.79 -5.24
C GLU A 16 -17.37 -11.62 -5.42
N ILE A 17 -16.65 -11.32 -4.34
CA ILE A 17 -15.17 -11.31 -4.35
C ILE A 17 -14.62 -12.74 -4.54
N LEU A 18 -15.22 -13.76 -3.93
CA LEU A 18 -14.86 -15.15 -4.18
C LEU A 18 -15.09 -15.55 -5.64
N ASN A 19 -16.12 -14.97 -6.27
CA ASN A 19 -16.43 -15.15 -7.70
C ASN A 19 -15.48 -14.32 -8.62
N GLY A 20 -14.45 -13.65 -8.07
CA GLY A 20 -13.42 -12.95 -8.83
C GLY A 20 -13.69 -11.46 -9.11
N LYS A 21 -14.77 -10.88 -8.60
CA LYS A 21 -15.05 -9.45 -8.78
C LYS A 21 -14.21 -8.58 -7.86
N ASN A 22 -13.92 -7.34 -8.29
CA ASN A 22 -13.11 -6.39 -7.54
C ASN A 22 -13.87 -5.79 -6.35
N ALA A 23 -13.25 -5.79 -5.17
CA ALA A 23 -13.86 -5.33 -3.93
C ALA A 23 -14.27 -3.85 -3.96
N ASN A 24 -13.43 -2.97 -4.51
CA ASN A 24 -13.73 -1.53 -4.57
C ASN A 24 -14.93 -1.26 -5.49
N TYR A 25 -14.97 -1.92 -6.65
CA TYR A 25 -16.10 -1.83 -7.58
C TYR A 25 -17.41 -2.28 -6.91
N LEU A 26 -17.38 -3.44 -6.24
CA LEU A 26 -18.56 -3.98 -5.55
C LEU A 26 -19.07 -3.06 -4.44
N LEU A 27 -18.16 -2.52 -3.63
CA LEU A 27 -18.50 -1.58 -2.54
C LEU A 27 -19.08 -0.27 -3.08
N GLN A 28 -18.56 0.24 -4.19
CA GLN A 28 -19.12 1.43 -4.85
C GLN A 28 -20.49 1.16 -5.44
N GLN A 29 -20.66 0.01 -6.12
CA GLN A 29 -21.93 -0.38 -6.70
C GLN A 29 -22.97 -0.60 -5.60
N TRP A 30 -22.64 -1.37 -4.56
CA TRP A 30 -23.52 -1.58 -3.41
C TRP A 30 -23.99 -0.24 -2.80
N GLY A 31 -23.09 0.73 -2.67
CA GLY A 31 -23.42 2.05 -2.13
C GLY A 31 -24.37 2.86 -3.04
N LYS A 32 -24.33 2.66 -4.36
CA LYS A 32 -25.28 3.28 -5.30
C LYS A 32 -26.66 2.63 -5.24
N ASP A 33 -26.70 1.31 -5.13
CA ASP A 33 -27.93 0.51 -5.14
C ASP A 33 -28.65 0.60 -3.79
N ASN A 34 -27.93 0.86 -2.69
CA ASN A 34 -28.46 0.94 -1.33
C ASN A 34 -28.37 2.37 -0.77
N ARG A 35 -29.12 3.30 -1.40
CA ARG A 35 -29.10 4.72 -1.03
C ARG A 35 -29.59 5.03 0.39
N PHE A 36 -30.40 4.13 0.98
CA PHE A 36 -30.86 4.22 2.36
C PHE A 36 -29.73 4.04 3.39
N ALA A 37 -28.63 3.38 3.02
CA ALA A 37 -27.49 3.17 3.91
C ALA A 37 -26.71 4.47 4.13
N GLY A 38 -26.62 4.88 5.40
CA GLY A 38 -25.89 6.07 5.81
C GLY A 38 -24.36 5.90 5.68
N SER A 39 -23.63 6.99 5.87
CA SER A 39 -22.16 6.98 5.79
C SER A 39 -21.50 6.05 6.82
N LYS A 40 -22.12 5.90 7.99
CA LYS A 40 -21.64 4.98 9.05
C LYS A 40 -21.82 3.52 8.61
N ASP A 41 -22.98 3.16 8.05
CA ASP A 41 -23.26 1.81 7.56
C ASP A 41 -22.32 1.42 6.42
N ARG A 42 -22.16 2.31 5.43
CA ARG A 42 -21.25 2.09 4.30
C ARG A 42 -19.80 1.89 4.75
N ARG A 43 -19.40 2.61 5.81
CA ARG A 43 -18.07 2.44 6.40
C ARG A 43 -17.95 1.08 7.09
N ALA A 44 -18.91 0.70 7.93
CA ALA A 44 -18.89 -0.57 8.65
C ALA A 44 -18.78 -1.76 7.68
N ILE A 45 -19.62 -1.77 6.62
CA ILE A 45 -19.58 -2.80 5.58
C ILE A 45 -18.23 -2.83 4.86
N ARG A 46 -17.73 -1.66 4.43
CA ARG A 46 -16.42 -1.56 3.78
C ARG A 46 -15.30 -2.06 4.68
N ASP A 47 -15.29 -1.64 5.94
CA ASP A 47 -14.25 -2.01 6.89
C ASP A 47 -14.29 -3.52 7.15
N PHE A 48 -15.47 -4.14 7.28
CA PHE A 48 -15.65 -5.59 7.42
C PHE A 48 -15.14 -6.35 6.18
N VAL A 49 -15.46 -5.90 4.97
CA VAL A 49 -14.98 -6.52 3.73
C VAL A 49 -13.45 -6.45 3.60
N TYR A 50 -12.86 -5.29 3.87
CA TYR A 50 -11.39 -5.17 3.81
C TYR A 50 -10.69 -5.94 4.93
N ASP A 51 -11.26 -6.03 6.13
CA ASP A 51 -10.75 -6.87 7.20
C ASP A 51 -10.86 -8.37 6.84
N GLY A 52 -11.95 -8.75 6.18
CA GLY A 52 -12.09 -10.06 5.57
C GLY A 52 -10.97 -10.37 4.58
N LEU A 53 -10.69 -9.45 3.65
CA LEU A 53 -9.60 -9.61 2.68
C LEU A 53 -8.23 -9.73 3.38
N ARG A 54 -7.94 -8.98 4.44
CA ARG A 54 -6.69 -9.12 5.21
C ARG A 54 -6.54 -10.49 5.83
N ARG A 55 -7.66 -11.11 6.28
CA ARG A 55 -7.72 -12.39 7.01
C ARG A 55 -8.42 -13.51 6.24
N LYS A 56 -8.39 -13.46 4.89
CA LYS A 56 -9.14 -14.35 4.00
C LYS A 56 -8.93 -15.83 4.32
N ARG A 57 -7.67 -16.27 4.40
CA ARG A 57 -7.38 -17.70 4.56
C ARG A 57 -7.67 -18.19 5.98
N SER A 58 -7.29 -17.43 6.99
CA SER A 58 -7.55 -17.79 8.37
C SER A 58 -9.05 -17.85 8.67
N ALA A 59 -9.83 -16.87 8.18
CA ALA A 59 -11.27 -16.84 8.35
C ALA A 59 -11.97 -17.99 7.61
N LEU A 60 -11.67 -18.20 6.32
CA LEU A 60 -12.28 -19.28 5.52
C LEU A 60 -11.92 -20.68 6.06
N SER A 61 -10.74 -20.83 6.68
CA SER A 61 -10.31 -22.12 7.24
C SER A 61 -10.96 -22.45 8.60
N ARG A 62 -11.67 -21.47 9.21
CA ARG A 62 -12.35 -21.70 10.50
C ARG A 62 -13.47 -22.72 10.40
N ILE A 63 -14.08 -22.81 9.25
CA ILE A 63 -15.21 -23.71 9.04
C ILE A 63 -14.85 -24.70 7.94
N LYS A 64 -14.91 -26.00 8.26
CA LYS A 64 -14.70 -27.06 7.29
C LYS A 64 -15.94 -27.22 6.39
N ALA A 65 -16.20 -26.22 5.56
CA ALA A 65 -17.32 -26.17 4.62
C ALA A 65 -16.85 -25.51 3.32
N PRO A 66 -17.62 -25.64 2.22
CA PRO A 66 -17.31 -24.95 0.97
C PRO A 66 -17.14 -23.43 1.19
N HIS A 67 -16.19 -22.82 0.51
CA HIS A 67 -15.95 -21.40 0.61
C HIS A 67 -17.15 -20.63 0.11
N SER A 68 -17.73 -19.82 0.99
CA SER A 68 -18.84 -18.91 0.66
C SER A 68 -18.66 -17.59 1.42
N GLY A 69 -19.31 -16.54 0.95
CA GLY A 69 -19.31 -15.24 1.63
C GLY A 69 -19.87 -15.34 3.05
N ARG A 70 -20.89 -16.18 3.26
CA ARG A 70 -21.45 -16.47 4.59
C ARG A 70 -20.41 -17.14 5.51
N ASN A 71 -19.75 -18.20 5.04
CA ASN A 71 -18.74 -18.90 5.82
C ASN A 71 -17.52 -18.01 6.08
N TRP A 72 -17.18 -17.12 5.16
CA TRP A 72 -16.13 -16.14 5.35
C TRP A 72 -16.50 -15.13 6.47
N ALA A 73 -17.72 -14.56 6.41
CA ALA A 73 -18.21 -13.66 7.45
C ALA A 73 -18.27 -14.35 8.84
N LEU A 74 -18.74 -15.58 8.87
CA LEU A 74 -18.80 -16.38 10.09
C LEU A 74 -17.40 -16.62 10.69
N GLY A 75 -16.43 -17.01 9.86
CA GLY A 75 -15.04 -17.19 10.29
C GLY A 75 -14.40 -15.90 10.82
N MET A 76 -14.73 -14.74 10.22
CA MET A 76 -14.29 -13.43 10.69
C MET A 76 -14.80 -13.12 12.10
N LEU A 77 -16.09 -13.34 12.34
CA LEU A 77 -16.74 -13.11 13.64
C LEU A 77 -16.19 -14.05 14.71
N MET A 78 -15.93 -15.32 14.36
CA MET A 78 -15.27 -16.29 15.25
C MET A 78 -13.85 -15.85 15.63
N GLU A 79 -13.08 -15.26 14.72
CA GLU A 79 -11.75 -14.73 15.04
C GLU A 79 -11.80 -13.50 15.94
N GLY A 80 -12.88 -12.71 15.87
CA GLY A 80 -13.17 -11.58 16.75
C GLY A 80 -13.75 -11.97 18.11
N ASN A 81 -14.03 -13.26 18.34
CA ASN A 81 -14.77 -13.77 19.51
C ASN A 81 -16.15 -13.10 19.69
N GLU A 82 -16.79 -12.77 18.58
CA GLU A 82 -18.12 -12.15 18.57
C GLU A 82 -19.21 -13.17 18.93
N ASP A 83 -20.29 -12.68 19.52
CA ASP A 83 -21.48 -13.50 19.74
C ASP A 83 -22.23 -13.67 18.41
N LEU A 84 -22.12 -14.87 17.84
CA LEU A 84 -22.66 -15.18 16.52
C LEU A 84 -24.17 -15.08 16.42
N GLU A 85 -24.90 -15.29 17.53
CA GLU A 85 -26.38 -15.22 17.53
C GLU A 85 -26.90 -13.79 17.30
N GLN A 86 -26.07 -12.76 17.62
CA GLN A 86 -26.39 -11.38 17.28
C GLN A 86 -26.41 -11.08 15.78
N TYR A 87 -25.72 -11.88 14.96
CA TYR A 87 -25.56 -11.66 13.52
C TYR A 87 -26.35 -12.67 12.70
N PHE A 88 -26.63 -13.86 13.23
CA PHE A 88 -27.33 -14.97 12.56
C PHE A 88 -28.61 -15.31 13.32
N ASN A 89 -29.63 -14.44 13.23
CA ASN A 89 -30.81 -14.45 14.10
C ASN A 89 -32.16 -14.38 13.39
N ASP A 90 -32.19 -14.47 12.04
CA ASP A 90 -33.38 -14.30 11.18
C ASP A 90 -34.03 -12.89 11.25
N GLU A 91 -33.33 -11.88 11.78
CA GLU A 91 -33.86 -10.52 11.75
C GLU A 91 -34.07 -10.03 10.30
N ALA A 92 -35.01 -9.11 10.13
CA ALA A 92 -35.26 -8.47 8.84
C ALA A 92 -33.97 -7.89 8.26
N TYR A 93 -33.60 -8.30 7.04
CA TYR A 93 -32.34 -7.94 6.36
C TYR A 93 -31.07 -8.50 6.97
N GLY A 94 -31.16 -9.38 7.98
CA GLY A 94 -30.04 -10.11 8.58
C GLY A 94 -29.77 -11.46 7.93
N SER A 95 -28.74 -12.14 8.43
CA SER A 95 -28.45 -13.51 7.99
C SER A 95 -29.40 -14.53 8.63
N PRO A 96 -29.79 -15.59 7.90
CA PRO A 96 -30.52 -16.72 8.50
C PRO A 96 -29.78 -17.29 9.70
N ARG A 97 -30.50 -17.86 10.66
CA ARG A 97 -29.91 -18.56 11.83
C ARG A 97 -28.87 -19.58 11.41
N LEU A 98 -27.96 -19.88 12.34
CA LEU A 98 -26.97 -20.93 12.14
C LEU A 98 -27.64 -22.29 12.03
N THR A 99 -27.33 -23.02 10.98
CA THR A 99 -27.77 -24.42 10.79
C THR A 99 -27.09 -25.33 11.80
N SER A 100 -27.67 -26.51 12.03
CA SER A 100 -27.06 -27.54 12.90
C SER A 100 -25.65 -27.93 12.41
N MET A 101 -25.46 -28.00 11.09
CA MET A 101 -24.15 -28.27 10.47
C MET A 101 -23.11 -27.18 10.76
N GLU A 102 -23.52 -25.89 10.65
CA GLU A 102 -22.62 -24.76 10.98
C GLU A 102 -22.26 -24.76 12.48
N LYS A 103 -23.21 -25.02 13.36
CA LYS A 103 -22.96 -25.13 14.81
C LYS A 103 -21.97 -26.24 15.15
N LEU A 104 -22.08 -27.40 14.51
CA LEU A 104 -21.13 -28.49 14.65
C LEU A 104 -19.74 -28.10 14.12
N ALA A 105 -19.68 -27.53 12.91
CA ALA A 105 -18.41 -27.09 12.31
C ALA A 105 -17.71 -26.02 13.16
N ILE A 106 -18.45 -25.12 13.81
CA ILE A 106 -17.91 -24.10 14.76
C ILE A 106 -17.26 -24.78 15.98
N GLN A 107 -17.91 -25.82 16.53
CA GLN A 107 -17.36 -26.56 17.69
C GLN A 107 -16.06 -27.30 17.32
N GLU A 108 -15.99 -27.90 16.15
CA GLU A 108 -14.81 -28.62 15.65
C GLU A 108 -13.67 -27.65 15.29
N ALA A 109 -13.98 -26.47 14.77
CA ALA A 109 -13.00 -25.45 14.34
C ALA A 109 -12.06 -24.98 15.45
N ARG A 110 -12.50 -25.06 16.72
CA ARG A 110 -11.70 -24.67 17.88
C ARG A 110 -10.50 -25.59 18.16
N LYS A 111 -10.45 -26.78 17.52
CA LYS A 111 -9.46 -27.83 17.80
C LYS A 111 -8.38 -27.98 16.72
N CYS A 112 -8.42 -27.23 15.63
CA CYS A 112 -7.53 -27.44 14.47
C CYS A 112 -6.35 -26.48 14.48
N ASN A 113 -5.12 -27.02 14.44
CA ASN A 113 -3.91 -26.26 14.07
C ASN A 113 -3.97 -25.91 12.60
N LYS A 114 -3.63 -24.65 12.26
CA LYS A 114 -3.59 -24.16 10.88
C LYS A 114 -2.16 -24.22 10.33
N PRO A 115 -1.96 -24.54 9.04
CA PRO A 115 -0.68 -24.31 8.39
C PRO A 115 -0.27 -22.83 8.49
N PRO A 116 1.03 -22.51 8.57
CA PRO A 116 1.49 -21.13 8.77
C PRO A 116 1.00 -20.15 7.71
N ASP A 117 0.95 -20.52 6.44
CA ASP A 117 0.46 -19.68 5.34
C ASP A 117 -1.05 -19.36 5.48
N VAL A 118 -1.81 -20.26 6.09
CA VAL A 118 -3.22 -20.02 6.44
C VAL A 118 -3.33 -19.16 7.68
N GLU A 119 -2.58 -19.48 8.74
CA GLU A 119 -2.59 -18.74 10.01
C GLU A 119 -2.20 -17.28 9.79
N PHE A 120 -1.16 -17.03 9.00
CA PHE A 120 -0.62 -15.70 8.75
C PHE A 120 -1.17 -15.03 7.50
N ASN A 121 -2.17 -15.64 6.86
CA ASN A 121 -2.87 -15.04 5.72
C ASN A 121 -1.96 -14.65 4.55
N LEU A 122 -1.09 -15.55 4.14
CA LEU A 122 -0.21 -15.38 2.98
C LEU A 122 -0.59 -16.34 1.84
N PRO A 123 -0.29 -16.01 0.57
CA PRO A 123 -0.35 -16.98 -0.53
C PRO A 123 0.53 -18.20 -0.21
N ALA A 124 0.04 -19.42 -0.48
CA ALA A 124 0.74 -20.64 -0.09
C ALA A 124 2.17 -20.75 -0.67
N PHE A 125 2.33 -20.37 -1.96
CA PHE A 125 3.64 -20.39 -2.63
C PHE A 125 4.66 -19.43 -1.99
N LEU A 126 4.17 -18.37 -1.33
CA LEU A 126 5.02 -17.32 -0.82
C LEU A 126 5.55 -17.62 0.59
N TRP A 127 4.87 -18.43 1.38
CA TRP A 127 5.30 -18.68 2.77
C TRP A 127 6.74 -19.20 2.91
N PRO A 128 7.20 -20.19 2.11
CA PRO A 128 8.59 -20.64 2.18
C PRO A 128 9.60 -19.52 1.87
N ILE A 129 9.32 -18.71 0.85
CA ILE A 129 10.15 -17.57 0.46
C ILE A 129 10.14 -16.50 1.56
N TRP A 130 8.97 -16.18 2.08
CA TRP A 130 8.75 -15.23 3.16
C TRP A 130 9.55 -15.60 4.41
N LYS A 131 9.50 -16.87 4.80
CA LYS A 131 10.23 -17.37 5.98
C LYS A 131 11.76 -17.37 5.76
N ALA A 132 12.21 -17.74 4.57
CA ALA A 132 13.62 -17.72 4.22
C ALA A 132 14.21 -16.29 4.15
N ASP A 133 13.45 -15.34 3.60
CA ASP A 133 13.89 -13.96 3.43
C ASP A 133 13.86 -13.15 4.73
N LEU A 134 12.85 -13.36 5.59
CA LEU A 134 12.58 -12.51 6.75
C LEU A 134 12.96 -13.16 8.09
N GLY A 135 13.29 -14.45 8.11
CA GLY A 135 13.73 -15.14 9.33
C GLY A 135 12.72 -14.97 10.49
N ASP A 136 13.17 -14.38 11.59
CA ASP A 136 12.36 -14.16 12.79
C ASP A 136 11.32 -13.05 12.62
N GLU A 137 11.53 -12.11 11.71
CA GLU A 137 10.56 -11.05 11.38
C GLU A 137 9.36 -11.56 10.54
N ALA A 138 9.44 -12.76 9.98
CA ALA A 138 8.41 -13.33 9.10
C ALA A 138 7.02 -13.34 9.74
N VAL A 139 6.90 -13.77 10.99
CA VAL A 139 5.63 -13.85 11.71
C VAL A 139 5.15 -12.47 12.19
N PRO A 140 5.97 -11.65 12.86
CA PRO A 140 5.58 -10.29 13.23
C PRO A 140 5.06 -9.45 12.06
N ILE A 141 5.76 -9.47 10.92
CA ILE A 141 5.35 -8.73 9.72
C ILE A 141 4.03 -9.25 9.18
N ALA A 142 3.85 -10.57 9.03
CA ALA A 142 2.61 -11.15 8.53
C ALA A 142 1.41 -10.80 9.42
N LYS A 143 1.57 -10.86 10.75
CA LYS A 143 0.54 -10.43 11.71
C LYS A 143 0.22 -8.92 11.61
N CYS A 144 1.23 -8.08 11.39
CA CYS A 144 1.04 -6.64 11.17
C CYS A 144 0.21 -6.36 9.92
N LEU A 145 0.45 -7.11 8.83
CA LEU A 145 -0.28 -6.98 7.57
C LEU A 145 -1.75 -7.41 7.64
N CYS A 146 -2.15 -8.15 8.67
CA CYS A 146 -3.54 -8.48 8.95
C CYS A 146 -4.31 -7.35 9.65
N LYS A 147 -3.63 -6.29 10.10
CA LYS A 147 -4.22 -5.13 10.76
C LYS A 147 -4.45 -3.98 9.76
N ARG A 148 -5.31 -3.03 10.13
CA ARG A 148 -5.48 -1.80 9.35
C ARG A 148 -4.22 -0.92 9.44
N ALA A 149 -3.82 -0.35 8.31
CA ALA A 149 -2.69 0.58 8.27
C ALA A 149 -3.04 1.93 8.93
N PRO A 150 -2.10 2.55 9.65
CA PRO A 150 -2.24 3.95 10.06
C PRO A 150 -2.24 4.85 8.82
N ALA A 151 -2.92 6.00 8.93
CA ALA A 151 -2.91 7.01 7.87
C ALA A 151 -1.80 8.01 8.11
N PHE A 152 -1.05 8.34 7.05
CA PHE A 152 -0.02 9.38 7.07
C PHE A 152 -0.30 10.45 6.03
N LEU A 153 0.05 11.68 6.38
CA LEU A 153 0.08 12.82 5.49
C LEU A 153 1.52 13.27 5.30
N ARG A 154 1.87 13.61 4.07
CA ARG A 154 3.10 14.34 3.75
C ARG A 154 2.78 15.82 3.71
N VAL A 155 3.49 16.62 4.47
CA VAL A 155 3.42 18.07 4.40
C VAL A 155 4.20 18.57 3.17
N ASN A 156 3.61 19.47 2.40
CA ASN A 156 4.25 20.17 1.30
C ASN A 156 5.12 21.32 1.87
N ILE A 157 6.35 20.98 2.27
CA ILE A 157 7.26 21.91 2.94
C ILE A 157 7.73 23.07 2.06
N GLY A 158 7.59 22.96 0.75
CA GLY A 158 7.78 24.11 -0.16
C GLY A 158 6.69 25.16 -0.07
N ARG A 159 5.58 24.90 0.66
CA ARG A 159 4.43 25.80 0.79
C ARG A 159 4.00 26.11 2.22
N THR A 160 4.31 25.24 3.17
CA THR A 160 3.93 25.41 4.57
C THR A 160 4.90 24.68 5.50
N THR A 161 4.86 24.98 6.78
CA THR A 161 5.59 24.22 7.80
C THR A 161 4.75 23.08 8.36
N VAL A 162 5.38 22.09 8.99
CA VAL A 162 4.69 20.96 9.62
C VAL A 162 3.74 21.46 10.73
N ASP A 163 4.19 22.40 11.55
CA ASP A 163 3.39 22.98 12.64
C ASP A 163 2.15 23.69 12.12
N LYS A 164 2.31 24.51 11.08
CA LYS A 164 1.19 25.22 10.46
C LYS A 164 0.19 24.26 9.79
N ALA A 165 0.69 23.20 9.15
CA ALA A 165 -0.17 22.15 8.59
C ALA A 165 -0.97 21.43 9.69
N GLN A 166 -0.34 21.09 10.82
CA GLN A 166 -1.03 20.48 11.97
C GLN A 166 -2.11 21.39 12.53
N GLN A 167 -1.81 22.69 12.67
CA GLN A 167 -2.79 23.66 13.15
C GLN A 167 -4.02 23.72 12.24
N ILE A 168 -3.84 23.89 10.92
CA ILE A 168 -4.94 23.92 9.94
C ILE A 168 -5.76 22.64 9.98
N LEU A 169 -5.11 21.47 10.08
CA LEU A 169 -5.79 20.19 10.19
C LEU A 169 -6.61 20.08 11.48
N SER A 170 -6.08 20.53 12.62
CA SER A 170 -6.76 20.48 13.92
C SER A 170 -7.99 21.37 13.99
N GLU A 171 -7.97 22.53 13.34
CA GLU A 171 -9.11 23.45 13.22
C GLU A 171 -10.29 22.80 12.48
N GLU A 172 -10.02 21.81 11.61
CA GLU A 172 -11.03 21.01 10.92
C GLU A 172 -11.32 19.63 11.59
N GLY A 173 -10.81 19.43 12.82
CA GLY A 173 -11.01 18.21 13.61
C GLY A 173 -10.25 17.00 13.08
N ILE A 174 -9.09 17.23 12.45
CA ILE A 174 -8.14 16.20 12.03
C ILE A 174 -6.91 16.33 12.92
N TYR A 175 -6.74 15.37 13.83
CA TYR A 175 -5.63 15.39 14.79
C TYR A 175 -4.49 14.52 14.27
N THR A 176 -3.27 15.02 14.47
CA THR A 176 -2.06 14.37 13.94
C THR A 176 -0.89 14.47 14.90
N ASP A 177 -0.01 13.46 14.87
CA ASP A 177 1.28 13.45 15.54
C ASP A 177 2.42 13.56 14.50
N LYS A 178 3.49 14.28 14.84
CA LYS A 178 4.71 14.30 14.03
C LYS A 178 5.37 12.92 14.03
N HIS A 179 5.84 12.50 12.87
CA HIS A 179 6.57 11.24 12.78
C HIS A 179 7.97 11.40 13.41
N PRO A 180 8.45 10.43 14.23
CA PRO A 180 9.69 10.58 14.99
C PRO A 180 10.96 10.68 14.13
N SER A 181 10.96 10.14 12.90
CA SER A 181 12.14 10.07 12.04
C SER A 181 11.92 10.62 10.61
N VAL A 182 10.70 10.96 10.22
CA VAL A 182 10.40 11.50 8.87
C VAL A 182 9.80 12.89 9.03
N ILE A 183 10.61 13.90 8.82
CA ILE A 183 10.31 15.30 9.15
C ILE A 183 9.10 15.89 8.41
N THR A 184 8.70 15.31 7.26
CA THR A 184 7.56 15.76 6.46
C THR A 184 6.28 15.00 6.80
N ALA A 185 6.34 13.95 7.65
CA ALA A 185 5.23 13.04 7.87
C ALA A 185 4.45 13.38 9.14
N LEU A 186 3.12 13.38 8.98
CA LEU A 186 2.14 13.48 10.07
C LEU A 186 1.33 12.18 10.13
N LYS A 187 1.32 11.51 11.30
CA LYS A 187 0.44 10.37 11.58
C LYS A 187 -0.93 10.90 11.98
N VAL A 188 -1.97 10.50 11.27
CA VAL A 188 -3.35 10.89 11.60
C VAL A 188 -3.86 10.02 12.74
N THR A 189 -4.19 10.63 13.86
CA THR A 189 -4.72 9.96 15.06
C THR A 189 -6.24 9.98 15.10
N ASN A 190 -6.87 11.04 14.55
CA ASN A 190 -8.33 11.14 14.45
C ASN A 190 -8.74 11.95 13.21
N GLY A 191 -9.99 11.82 12.78
CA GLY A 191 -10.55 12.62 11.67
C GLY A 191 -10.18 12.13 10.27
N GLN A 192 -9.66 10.90 10.10
CA GLN A 192 -9.18 10.35 8.81
C GLN A 192 -10.17 10.48 7.65
N ASN A 193 -11.46 10.37 7.93
CA ASN A 193 -12.52 10.47 6.92
C ASN A 193 -12.73 11.89 6.37
N ARG A 194 -12.21 12.92 7.03
CA ARG A 194 -12.29 14.32 6.63
C ARG A 194 -11.14 14.78 5.77
N ILE A 195 -10.04 14.01 5.69
CA ILE A 195 -8.79 14.42 5.01
C ILE A 195 -9.06 14.96 3.61
N LYS A 196 -9.78 14.21 2.77
CA LYS A 196 -10.00 14.60 1.36
C LYS A 196 -10.87 15.85 1.19
N SER A 197 -11.66 16.22 2.20
CA SER A 197 -12.53 17.39 2.19
C SER A 197 -11.93 18.61 2.90
N CYS A 198 -10.85 18.45 3.68
CA CYS A 198 -10.23 19.54 4.43
C CYS A 198 -9.47 20.52 3.54
N ILE A 199 -9.34 21.76 4.01
CA ILE A 199 -8.63 22.84 3.32
C ILE A 199 -7.17 22.45 3.04
N ALA A 200 -6.47 21.92 4.05
CA ALA A 200 -5.07 21.55 3.91
C ALA A 200 -4.82 20.57 2.74
N TYR A 201 -5.73 19.61 2.50
CA TYR A 201 -5.63 18.67 1.38
C TYR A 201 -6.06 19.32 0.05
N ARG A 202 -7.18 20.04 0.06
CA ARG A 202 -7.73 20.69 -1.16
C ARG A 202 -6.79 21.77 -1.70
N ASP A 203 -6.08 22.45 -0.84
CA ASP A 203 -5.10 23.49 -1.21
C ASP A 203 -3.70 22.91 -1.46
N GLY A 204 -3.53 21.57 -1.35
CA GLY A 204 -2.26 20.88 -1.60
C GLY A 204 -1.15 21.21 -0.61
N LEU A 205 -1.52 21.59 0.61
CA LEU A 205 -0.57 21.77 1.73
C LEU A 205 -0.15 20.42 2.32
N VAL A 206 -1.02 19.39 2.16
CA VAL A 206 -0.72 18.01 2.53
C VAL A 206 -1.15 17.04 1.43
N GLU A 207 -0.47 15.90 1.37
CA GLU A 207 -0.79 14.75 0.52
C GLU A 207 -0.89 13.47 1.34
N ILE A 208 -1.79 12.54 0.94
CA ILE A 208 -1.84 11.21 1.56
C ILE A 208 -0.68 10.39 1.01
N GLN A 209 0.30 10.09 1.87
CA GLN A 209 1.46 9.27 1.53
C GLN A 209 2.04 8.62 2.77
N ASP A 210 2.43 7.35 2.67
CA ASP A 210 3.07 6.61 3.76
C ASP A 210 4.40 7.26 4.18
N ALA A 211 4.73 7.21 5.49
CA ALA A 211 5.90 7.87 6.04
C ALA A 211 7.22 7.34 5.45
N PHE A 212 7.37 6.02 5.31
CA PHE A 212 8.62 5.46 4.79
C PHE A 212 8.77 5.66 3.27
N SER A 213 7.65 5.79 2.55
CA SER A 213 7.67 6.26 1.17
C SER A 213 8.16 7.71 1.07
N GLN A 214 7.87 8.58 2.05
CA GLN A 214 8.41 9.94 2.12
C GLN A 214 9.91 9.94 2.42
N ALA A 215 10.38 9.04 3.33
CA ALA A 215 11.79 8.92 3.71
C ALA A 215 12.72 8.72 2.50
N SER A 216 12.27 7.98 1.47
CA SER A 216 13.06 7.76 0.25
C SER A 216 13.38 9.04 -0.53
N VAL A 217 12.57 10.08 -0.33
CA VAL A 217 12.80 11.41 -0.94
C VAL A 217 13.58 12.31 0.01
N THR A 218 13.24 12.34 1.29
CA THR A 218 13.91 13.21 2.26
C THR A 218 15.35 12.80 2.55
N ASP A 219 15.68 11.55 2.31
CA ASP A 219 17.06 11.01 2.43
C ASP A 219 17.92 11.28 1.18
N LEU A 220 17.32 11.75 0.09
CA LEU A 220 18.03 12.06 -1.14
C LEU A 220 18.71 13.43 -1.02
N PRO A 221 20.03 13.50 -1.10
CA PRO A 221 20.74 14.77 -1.14
C PRO A 221 20.56 15.38 -2.55
N VAL A 222 19.70 16.41 -2.64
CA VAL A 222 19.43 17.07 -3.92
C VAL A 222 19.73 18.56 -3.87
N ASP A 223 20.32 19.03 -4.94
CA ASP A 223 20.62 20.42 -5.23
C ASP A 223 19.52 20.99 -6.17
N SER A 224 19.32 22.30 -6.13
CA SER A 224 18.36 23.02 -6.96
C SER A 224 18.70 23.05 -8.46
N SER A 225 19.95 22.84 -8.82
CA SER A 225 20.41 22.83 -10.21
C SER A 225 20.13 21.54 -10.97
N LEU A 226 19.73 20.48 -10.26
CA LEU A 226 19.58 19.13 -10.80
C LEU A 226 18.34 18.97 -11.70
N LYS A 227 18.44 18.05 -12.67
CA LYS A 227 17.32 17.47 -13.40
C LYS A 227 16.98 16.12 -12.79
N ILE A 228 15.76 15.96 -12.30
CA ILE A 228 15.29 14.72 -11.65
C ILE A 228 14.18 14.09 -12.51
N LEU A 229 14.33 12.81 -12.82
CA LEU A 229 13.30 12.01 -13.48
C LEU A 229 12.65 11.04 -12.52
N ASP A 230 11.34 11.14 -12.31
CA ASP A 230 10.51 10.09 -11.71
C ASP A 230 10.10 9.13 -12.84
N TYR A 231 10.78 7.97 -12.94
CA TYR A 231 10.69 7.06 -14.08
C TYR A 231 9.47 6.13 -14.03
N CYS A 232 8.89 5.92 -12.85
CA CYS A 232 7.68 5.14 -12.66
C CYS A 232 6.65 5.96 -11.88
N CYS A 233 6.32 7.16 -12.39
CA CYS A 233 5.66 8.19 -11.61
C CYS A 233 4.22 7.86 -11.16
N GLY A 234 3.52 6.98 -11.88
CA GLY A 234 2.12 6.69 -11.62
C GLY A 234 1.29 7.97 -11.49
N SER A 235 0.52 8.10 -10.41
CA SER A 235 -0.27 9.30 -10.11
C SER A 235 0.55 10.48 -9.55
N GLY A 236 1.88 10.42 -9.56
CA GLY A 236 2.78 11.52 -9.19
C GLY A 236 3.10 11.66 -7.72
N GLY A 237 2.90 10.62 -6.91
CA GLY A 237 3.17 10.69 -5.47
C GLY A 237 4.61 11.06 -5.14
N LYS A 238 5.58 10.43 -5.82
CA LYS A 238 7.02 10.73 -5.67
C LYS A 238 7.41 12.04 -6.37
N SER A 239 6.87 12.30 -7.58
CA SER A 239 7.11 13.57 -8.30
C SER A 239 6.73 14.78 -7.43
N LEU A 240 5.56 14.73 -6.76
CA LEU A 240 5.12 15.78 -5.84
C LEU A 240 5.98 15.87 -4.58
N ALA A 241 6.47 14.73 -4.08
CA ALA A 241 7.38 14.72 -2.93
C ALA A 241 8.73 15.35 -3.28
N LEU A 242 9.30 14.99 -4.42
CA LEU A 242 10.53 15.57 -4.95
C LEU A 242 10.41 17.08 -5.16
N HIS A 243 9.31 17.54 -5.80
CA HIS A 243 9.07 18.98 -5.99
C HIS A 243 8.93 19.73 -4.66
N SER A 244 8.33 19.12 -3.64
CA SER A 244 8.20 19.72 -2.30
C SER A 244 9.53 19.77 -1.54
N TRP A 245 10.42 18.80 -1.81
CA TRP A 245 11.70 18.64 -1.13
C TRP A 245 12.83 19.49 -1.74
N THR A 246 12.75 19.79 -3.04
CA THR A 246 13.79 20.51 -3.77
C THR A 246 13.22 21.51 -4.76
N THR A 247 14.01 22.49 -5.16
CA THR A 247 13.70 23.42 -6.27
C THR A 247 14.20 22.91 -7.63
N ALA A 248 14.70 21.69 -7.71
CA ALA A 248 15.13 21.03 -8.93
C ALA A 248 14.01 20.90 -9.98
N LYS A 249 14.38 20.73 -11.27
CA LYS A 249 13.42 20.45 -12.35
C LYS A 249 12.96 18.99 -12.27
N ILE A 250 11.67 18.78 -12.05
CA ILE A 250 11.09 17.43 -11.95
C ILE A 250 10.44 17.04 -13.27
N PHE A 251 10.90 15.93 -13.83
CA PHE A 251 10.32 15.25 -14.98
C PHE A 251 9.62 13.97 -14.52
N ALA A 252 8.52 13.61 -15.15
CA ALA A 252 7.72 12.45 -14.80
C ALA A 252 7.41 11.61 -16.04
N TYR A 253 7.70 10.32 -15.93
CA TYR A 253 7.41 9.31 -16.93
C TYR A 253 6.77 8.08 -16.30
N ASP A 254 5.83 7.47 -16.97
CA ASP A 254 5.30 6.14 -16.66
C ASP A 254 5.03 5.38 -17.96
N ALA A 255 5.33 4.07 -17.96
CA ALA A 255 5.11 3.21 -19.11
C ALA A 255 3.62 3.03 -19.43
N SER A 256 2.73 3.19 -18.44
CA SER A 256 1.27 3.13 -18.56
C SER A 256 0.67 4.52 -18.43
N PRO A 257 0.30 5.19 -19.53
CA PRO A 257 -0.25 6.55 -19.50
C PRO A 257 -1.49 6.71 -18.61
N GLU A 258 -2.31 5.66 -18.51
CA GLU A 258 -3.52 5.65 -17.69
C GLU A 258 -3.23 5.85 -16.19
N ARG A 259 -2.07 5.39 -15.72
CA ARG A 259 -1.64 5.57 -14.32
C ARG A 259 -1.34 7.02 -13.98
N THR A 260 -1.11 7.86 -15.01
CA THR A 260 -0.76 9.29 -14.84
C THR A 260 -1.96 10.23 -14.92
N ASN A 261 -3.19 9.71 -15.03
CA ASN A 261 -4.40 10.54 -15.23
C ASN A 261 -4.59 11.58 -14.12
N ASP A 262 -4.28 11.23 -12.88
CA ASP A 262 -4.44 12.14 -11.72
C ASP A 262 -3.25 13.09 -11.52
N LEU A 263 -2.11 12.87 -12.20
CA LEU A 263 -0.87 13.63 -12.00
C LEU A 263 -1.09 15.13 -12.17
N ARG A 264 -1.76 15.54 -13.26
CA ARG A 264 -1.99 16.95 -13.58
C ARG A 264 -2.81 17.64 -12.49
N ALA A 265 -3.96 17.09 -12.13
CA ALA A 265 -4.85 17.67 -11.11
C ALA A 265 -4.17 17.76 -9.74
N ARG A 266 -3.37 16.74 -9.39
CA ARG A 266 -2.59 16.73 -8.15
C ARG A 266 -1.46 17.76 -8.16
N ALA A 267 -0.76 17.92 -9.29
CA ALA A 267 0.29 18.92 -9.45
C ALA A 267 -0.28 20.35 -9.37
N GLU A 268 -1.40 20.63 -10.05
CA GLU A 268 -2.12 21.90 -9.95
C GLU A 268 -2.52 22.22 -8.51
N ARG A 269 -3.12 21.26 -7.81
CA ARG A 269 -3.48 21.39 -6.38
C ARG A 269 -2.26 21.71 -5.51
N ALA A 270 -1.17 20.98 -5.69
CA ALA A 270 0.07 21.17 -4.95
C ALA A 270 0.87 22.40 -5.39
N LYS A 271 0.46 23.11 -6.44
CA LYS A 271 1.21 24.17 -7.15
C LYS A 271 2.60 23.71 -7.55
N ALA A 272 2.70 22.45 -7.99
CA ALA A 272 3.96 21.82 -8.38
C ALA A 272 4.18 21.91 -9.89
N LYS A 273 5.40 22.28 -10.30
CA LYS A 273 5.82 22.30 -11.72
C LYS A 273 6.46 20.95 -12.05
N ILE A 274 5.68 20.04 -12.63
CA ILE A 274 6.13 18.72 -13.06
C ILE A 274 6.00 18.62 -14.57
N LEU A 275 7.09 18.25 -15.25
CA LEU A 275 7.16 18.12 -16.69
C LEU A 275 6.90 16.65 -17.06
N LYS A 276 5.70 16.34 -17.55
CA LYS A 276 5.41 14.99 -18.07
C LYS A 276 6.11 14.79 -19.40
N ILE A 277 6.83 13.69 -19.54
CA ILE A 277 7.56 13.30 -20.75
C ILE A 277 7.13 11.92 -21.24
N SER A 278 7.47 11.59 -22.50
CA SER A 278 7.18 10.30 -23.13
C SER A 278 8.41 9.75 -23.83
N LYS A 279 8.45 8.45 -24.13
CA LYS A 279 9.50 7.85 -24.97
C LYS A 279 9.40 8.31 -26.43
N PRO A 280 10.53 8.46 -27.15
CA PRO A 280 11.90 8.21 -26.69
C PRO A 280 12.42 9.37 -25.82
N ILE A 281 13.02 9.04 -24.67
CA ILE A 281 13.62 10.03 -23.77
C ILE A 281 15.06 10.28 -24.25
N LYS A 282 15.36 11.53 -24.63
CA LYS A 282 16.68 11.94 -25.17
C LYS A 282 17.53 12.65 -24.10
N ASP A 283 16.90 13.24 -23.11
CA ASP A 283 17.60 13.94 -22.02
C ASP A 283 18.38 12.99 -21.12
N ARG A 284 19.40 13.54 -20.46
CA ARG A 284 20.10 12.90 -19.33
C ARG A 284 19.71 13.59 -18.04
N PHE A 285 19.70 12.82 -16.96
CA PHE A 285 19.22 13.25 -15.64
C PHE A 285 20.28 13.01 -14.57
N ASP A 286 20.36 13.95 -13.62
CA ASP A 286 21.27 13.85 -12.49
C ASP A 286 20.77 12.91 -11.41
N VAL A 287 19.44 12.77 -11.31
CA VAL A 287 18.79 11.79 -10.47
C VAL A 287 17.66 11.11 -11.25
N ILE A 288 17.62 9.79 -11.20
CA ILE A 288 16.50 9.02 -11.73
C ILE A 288 15.89 8.23 -10.57
N PHE A 289 14.63 8.50 -10.28
CA PHE A 289 13.88 7.85 -9.22
C PHE A 289 12.99 6.75 -9.83
N CYS A 290 13.26 5.50 -9.50
CA CYS A 290 12.54 4.31 -9.95
C CYS A 290 11.74 3.70 -8.79
N ASP A 291 10.50 4.19 -8.53
CA ASP A 291 9.53 3.54 -7.64
C ASP A 291 8.86 2.40 -8.42
N VAL A 292 9.56 1.26 -8.51
CA VAL A 292 9.24 0.21 -9.48
C VAL A 292 7.98 -0.60 -9.11
N PRO A 293 7.28 -1.19 -10.10
CA PRO A 293 6.21 -2.13 -9.82
C PRO A 293 6.77 -3.34 -9.04
N CYS A 294 6.09 -3.69 -7.94
CA CYS A 294 6.51 -4.75 -7.04
C CYS A 294 5.30 -5.53 -6.51
N SER A 295 5.53 -6.57 -5.70
CA SER A 295 4.46 -7.35 -5.07
C SER A 295 3.55 -6.52 -4.16
N GLY A 296 4.03 -5.38 -3.66
CA GLY A 296 3.33 -4.58 -2.66
C GLY A 296 3.33 -5.22 -1.27
N SER A 297 4.18 -6.21 -1.02
CA SER A 297 4.16 -7.05 0.19
C SER A 297 4.30 -6.27 1.49
N GLY A 298 4.89 -5.09 1.47
CA GLY A 298 4.97 -4.20 2.63
C GLY A 298 3.69 -3.39 2.89
N SER A 299 2.82 -3.25 1.89
CA SER A 299 1.63 -2.40 1.95
C SER A 299 0.29 -3.16 1.81
N TRP A 300 0.30 -4.50 1.84
CA TRP A 300 -0.93 -5.31 1.70
C TRP A 300 -2.01 -5.03 2.74
N ARG A 301 -1.67 -4.44 3.87
CA ARG A 301 -2.68 -3.97 4.82
C ARG A 301 -3.52 -2.81 4.28
N ARG A 302 -3.05 -2.08 3.23
CA ARG A 302 -3.79 -1.04 2.50
C ARG A 302 -4.49 -1.60 1.27
N ASP A 303 -3.81 -2.49 0.54
CA ASP A 303 -4.35 -3.22 -0.61
C ASP A 303 -4.34 -4.74 -0.37
N PRO A 304 -5.25 -5.23 0.49
CA PRO A 304 -5.29 -6.66 0.78
C PRO A 304 -5.78 -7.51 -0.40
N GLU A 305 -6.48 -6.93 -1.37
CA GLU A 305 -6.90 -7.62 -2.59
C GLU A 305 -5.70 -7.95 -3.49
N GLY A 306 -4.74 -7.02 -3.63
CA GLY A 306 -3.51 -7.21 -4.40
C GLY A 306 -2.70 -8.42 -3.92
N LYS A 307 -2.68 -8.68 -2.60
CA LYS A 307 -2.05 -9.87 -2.02
C LYS A 307 -2.59 -11.18 -2.63
N TRP A 308 -3.89 -11.28 -2.82
CA TRP A 308 -4.55 -12.51 -3.30
C TRP A 308 -4.51 -12.67 -4.82
N LYS A 309 -4.20 -11.61 -5.55
CA LYS A 309 -3.97 -11.63 -7.00
C LYS A 309 -2.54 -12.05 -7.36
N LEU A 310 -1.61 -11.99 -6.40
CA LEU A 310 -0.22 -12.37 -6.62
C LEU A 310 -0.10 -13.87 -6.83
N THR A 311 0.50 -14.26 -7.95
CA THR A 311 0.86 -15.65 -8.29
C THR A 311 2.37 -15.78 -8.41
N SER A 312 2.91 -17.00 -8.36
CA SER A 312 4.34 -17.24 -8.56
C SER A 312 4.83 -16.68 -9.90
N ASN A 313 4.08 -16.88 -10.99
CA ASN A 313 4.42 -16.35 -12.32
C ASN A 313 4.41 -14.83 -12.37
N SER A 314 3.37 -14.20 -11.82
CA SER A 314 3.29 -12.72 -11.81
C SER A 314 4.41 -12.11 -10.98
N TRP A 315 4.79 -12.74 -9.87
CA TRP A 315 5.93 -12.30 -9.06
C TRP A 315 7.26 -12.42 -9.79
N GLN A 316 7.52 -13.55 -10.47
CA GLN A 316 8.73 -13.72 -11.30
C GLN A 316 8.81 -12.67 -12.42
N ASN A 317 7.67 -12.32 -13.02
CA ASN A 317 7.62 -11.27 -14.05
C ASN A 317 7.92 -9.88 -13.45
N LEU A 318 7.48 -9.61 -12.21
CA LEU A 318 7.83 -8.36 -11.52
C LEU A 318 9.34 -8.25 -11.32
N LEU A 319 10.03 -9.31 -10.89
CA LEU A 319 11.49 -9.31 -10.72
C LEU A 319 12.21 -8.98 -12.04
N LYS A 320 11.77 -9.55 -13.15
CA LYS A 320 12.32 -9.24 -14.48
C LYS A 320 12.06 -7.79 -14.89
N THR A 321 10.85 -7.30 -14.65
CA THR A 321 10.47 -5.90 -14.95
C THR A 321 11.28 -4.91 -14.12
N GLN A 322 11.54 -5.20 -12.86
CA GLN A 322 12.36 -4.37 -11.97
C GLN A 322 13.79 -4.23 -12.52
N MET A 323 14.41 -5.34 -12.92
CA MET A 323 15.74 -5.34 -13.53
C MET A 323 15.76 -4.60 -14.86
N GLN A 324 14.74 -4.80 -15.71
CA GLN A 324 14.60 -4.08 -16.97
C GLN A 324 14.53 -2.56 -16.76
N ILE A 325 13.74 -2.10 -15.77
CA ILE A 325 13.64 -0.67 -15.43
C ILE A 325 15.01 -0.10 -15.01
N LEU A 326 15.77 -0.80 -14.17
CA LEU A 326 17.12 -0.40 -13.78
C LEU A 326 18.04 -0.27 -15.01
N ASN A 327 17.98 -1.24 -15.94
CA ASN A 327 18.77 -1.25 -17.16
C ASN A 327 18.42 -0.10 -18.11
N GLU A 328 17.13 0.23 -18.25
CA GLU A 328 16.69 1.36 -19.05
C GLU A 328 17.07 2.70 -18.40
N ALA A 329 16.88 2.81 -17.09
CA ALA A 329 17.14 4.04 -16.34
C ALA A 329 18.63 4.41 -16.32
N LYS A 330 19.55 3.44 -16.18
CA LYS A 330 21.00 3.73 -16.16
C LYS A 330 21.49 4.42 -17.45
N GLU A 331 20.84 4.13 -18.60
CA GLU A 331 21.19 4.74 -19.89
C GLU A 331 20.81 6.22 -19.96
N LEU A 332 19.90 6.67 -19.11
CA LEU A 332 19.43 8.06 -19.03
C LEU A 332 20.18 8.89 -17.97
N LEU A 333 21.11 8.27 -17.25
CA LEU A 333 21.84 8.92 -16.16
C LEU A 333 23.02 9.76 -16.70
N THR A 334 23.28 10.90 -16.07
CA THR A 334 24.54 11.64 -16.26
C THR A 334 25.71 10.85 -15.68
N SER A 335 26.97 11.23 -15.98
CA SER A 335 28.18 10.55 -15.49
C SER A 335 28.23 10.45 -13.96
N ASP A 336 27.85 11.53 -13.26
CA ASP A 336 27.85 11.62 -11.80
C ASP A 336 26.47 11.41 -11.17
N GLY A 337 25.50 10.96 -11.98
CA GLY A 337 24.11 10.83 -11.59
C GLY A 337 23.86 9.78 -10.51
N THR A 338 22.73 9.90 -9.84
CA THR A 338 22.26 8.96 -8.83
C THR A 338 21.04 8.22 -9.34
N LEU A 339 21.09 6.90 -9.37
CA LEU A 339 19.95 6.05 -9.63
C LEU A 339 19.32 5.63 -8.29
N VAL A 340 18.04 5.97 -8.09
CA VAL A 340 17.27 5.60 -6.90
C VAL A 340 16.33 4.48 -7.28
N TYR A 341 16.44 3.37 -6.60
CA TYR A 341 15.54 2.23 -6.70
C TYR A 341 14.67 2.17 -5.46
N ALA A 342 13.36 2.01 -5.61
CA ALA A 342 12.44 1.91 -4.49
C ALA A 342 11.30 0.92 -4.76
N THR A 343 10.83 0.27 -3.70
CA THR A 343 9.68 -0.65 -3.70
C THR A 343 8.86 -0.52 -2.42
N CYS A 344 7.57 -0.84 -2.48
CA CYS A 344 6.76 -1.09 -1.29
C CYS A 344 6.74 -2.59 -0.93
N SER A 345 7.87 -3.29 -1.10
CA SER A 345 8.06 -4.70 -0.76
C SER A 345 8.90 -4.87 0.51
N VAL A 346 8.67 -5.97 1.23
CA VAL A 346 9.52 -6.42 2.33
C VAL A 346 10.47 -7.56 1.92
N LEU A 347 10.33 -8.08 0.70
CA LEU A 347 11.09 -9.23 0.22
C LEU A 347 12.47 -8.80 -0.30
N SER A 348 13.53 -9.39 0.22
CA SER A 348 14.91 -9.09 -0.17
C SER A 348 15.16 -9.35 -1.66
N THR A 349 14.46 -10.33 -2.24
CA THR A 349 14.51 -10.66 -3.67
C THR A 349 14.00 -9.53 -4.58
N GLU A 350 13.09 -8.68 -4.11
CA GLU A 350 12.64 -7.48 -4.83
C GLU A 350 13.43 -6.23 -4.44
N ASN A 351 14.29 -6.31 -3.42
CA ASN A 351 14.95 -5.19 -2.78
C ASN A 351 16.47 -5.28 -2.93
N TYR A 352 17.18 -5.60 -1.87
CA TYR A 352 18.65 -5.58 -1.84
C TYR A 352 19.27 -6.54 -2.86
N LYS A 353 18.70 -7.74 -3.03
CA LYS A 353 19.18 -8.72 -4.04
C LYS A 353 19.04 -8.22 -5.48
N GLN A 354 18.03 -7.38 -5.79
CA GLN A 354 17.95 -6.75 -7.10
C GLN A 354 19.09 -5.76 -7.32
N LEU A 355 19.45 -4.98 -6.30
CA LEU A 355 20.57 -4.05 -6.39
C LEU A 355 21.92 -4.77 -6.49
N GLU A 356 22.13 -5.86 -5.74
CA GLU A 356 23.32 -6.70 -5.84
C GLU A 356 23.45 -7.28 -7.27
N THR A 357 22.38 -7.90 -7.76
CA THR A 357 22.37 -8.47 -9.13
C THR A 357 22.65 -7.39 -10.19
N PHE A 358 22.13 -6.19 -10.01
CA PHE A 358 22.43 -5.07 -10.90
C PHE A 358 23.91 -4.65 -10.83
N CYS A 359 24.48 -4.52 -9.64
CA CYS A 359 25.91 -4.14 -9.46
C CYS A 359 26.85 -5.25 -9.96
N ASP A 360 26.49 -6.53 -9.82
CA ASP A 360 27.24 -7.65 -10.38
C ASP A 360 27.29 -7.59 -11.92
N ALA A 361 26.17 -7.23 -12.55
CA ALA A 361 26.08 -7.05 -14.01
C ALA A 361 26.75 -5.75 -14.49
N TYR A 362 26.84 -4.73 -13.66
CA TYR A 362 27.40 -3.41 -13.96
C TYR A 362 28.36 -2.96 -12.86
N PRO A 363 29.64 -3.49 -12.85
CA PRO A 363 30.60 -3.23 -11.78
C PRO A 363 30.97 -1.75 -11.58
N GLU A 364 30.66 -0.92 -12.56
CA GLU A 364 30.82 0.54 -12.45
C GLU A 364 29.81 1.19 -11.50
N PHE A 365 28.76 0.47 -11.07
CA PHE A 365 27.79 0.96 -10.07
C PHE A 365 28.09 0.37 -8.68
N GLU A 366 27.87 1.18 -7.66
CA GLU A 366 27.94 0.78 -6.27
C GLU A 366 26.72 1.27 -5.47
N ILE A 367 26.32 0.47 -4.49
CA ILE A 367 25.24 0.83 -3.56
C ILE A 367 25.81 1.80 -2.51
N LYS A 368 25.43 3.07 -2.56
CA LYS A 368 25.87 4.09 -1.59
C LYS A 368 25.05 4.08 -0.32
N LYS A 369 23.78 3.74 -0.43
CA LYS A 369 22.84 3.66 0.70
C LYS A 369 21.72 2.70 0.35
N ALA A 370 21.29 1.89 1.30
CA ALA A 370 20.08 1.11 1.20
C ALA A 370 19.38 1.06 2.55
N ARG A 371 18.04 1.15 2.55
CA ARG A 371 17.24 1.06 3.77
C ARG A 371 16.01 0.20 3.53
N GLN A 372 15.78 -0.76 4.42
CA GLN A 372 14.56 -1.55 4.51
C GLN A 372 13.75 -1.11 5.71
N PHE A 373 12.46 -0.86 5.51
CA PHE A 373 11.49 -0.64 6.57
C PHE A 373 10.46 -1.77 6.56
N PHE A 374 10.09 -2.23 7.74
CA PHE A 374 9.02 -3.21 7.92
C PHE A 374 7.72 -2.55 8.38
N PRO A 375 6.56 -3.14 8.06
CA PRO A 375 5.27 -2.60 8.47
C PRO A 375 5.17 -2.49 10.00
N SER A 376 4.79 -1.32 10.47
CA SER A 376 4.65 -1.00 11.90
C SER A 376 3.62 0.13 12.09
N ASP A 377 3.47 0.62 13.31
CA ASP A 377 2.68 1.82 13.59
C ASP A 377 3.32 3.11 13.07
N LEU A 378 4.57 3.03 12.60
CA LEU A 378 5.33 4.15 12.03
C LEU A 378 5.27 4.20 10.48
N GLY A 379 4.79 3.17 9.81
CA GLY A 379 4.70 3.17 8.35
C GLY A 379 4.51 1.77 7.77
N ASP A 380 4.27 1.70 6.47
CA ASP A 380 4.22 0.45 5.72
C ASP A 380 5.63 -0.09 5.43
N GLY A 381 5.73 -1.35 4.99
CA GLY A 381 6.98 -1.87 4.48
C GLY A 381 7.40 -1.10 3.22
N PHE A 382 8.65 -0.66 3.20
CA PHE A 382 9.22 0.09 2.09
C PHE A 382 10.72 -0.15 2.01
N PHE A 383 11.25 -0.15 0.79
CA PHE A 383 12.68 -0.24 0.54
C PHE A 383 13.11 0.85 -0.42
N TYR A 384 14.31 1.39 -0.23
CA TYR A 384 14.99 2.16 -1.24
C TYR A 384 16.51 2.00 -1.16
N GLY A 385 17.17 2.15 -2.31
CA GLY A 385 18.60 2.17 -2.44
C GLY A 385 19.08 3.23 -3.41
N PHE A 386 20.23 3.84 -3.13
CA PHE A 386 20.90 4.82 -3.96
C PHE A 386 22.13 4.20 -4.59
N LEU A 387 22.19 4.19 -5.90
CA LEU A 387 23.27 3.68 -6.73
C LEU A 387 24.00 4.84 -7.40
N LYS A 388 25.31 4.81 -7.41
CA LYS A 388 26.18 5.75 -8.13
C LYS A 388 27.25 5.02 -8.90
N LYS A 389 27.76 5.63 -9.98
CA LYS A 389 28.96 5.14 -10.63
C LYS A 389 30.16 5.28 -9.69
N SER A 390 30.96 4.21 -9.63
CA SER A 390 32.19 4.19 -8.84
C SER A 390 33.26 5.03 -9.51
N LYS A 391 33.93 5.88 -8.74
CA LYS A 391 35.08 6.67 -9.24
C LYS A 391 36.29 5.84 -9.71
N LYS A 392 36.27 4.51 -9.49
CA LYS A 392 37.32 3.59 -9.92
C LYS A 392 37.28 3.32 -11.42
N PHE A 393 36.20 3.66 -12.10
CA PHE A 393 35.98 3.40 -13.54
C PHE A 393 35.76 4.68 -14.35
N SER A 394 35.97 5.85 -13.77
CA SER A 394 35.94 7.17 -14.42
C SER A 394 37.32 7.65 -14.82
#